data_fc62ad5cd54373e2e0d3219043971c81
#
_entry.id   fc62ad5cd54373e2e0d3219043971c81
#
_cell.length_a   1.000
_cell.length_b   1.000
_cell.length_c   1.000
_cell.angle_alpha   90.00
_cell.angle_beta   90.00
_cell.angle_gamma   90.00
#
_symmetry.space_group_name_H-M   'P 1'
#
loop_
_entity.id
_entity.type
_entity.pdbx_description
1 polymer ?
#
loop_
_entity_poly.entity_id
_entity_poly.type
_entity_poly.pdbx_seq_one_letter_code
_entity_poly.pdbx_strand_id
1 'polypeptide(L)'
;IPAIGRLIFTLDSFIEMYQTHKALLRYNDNFNHYVSHSGRKDLQMDEFNQALFSANTRFHMMYEKAKEDKTFKTDMAEEEFMRVTVHTMMTACAYYAGGFIWGSKVDEDYTPELIKLKEMILAYVKS
;
A
#
# COMPACT_ATOMS: atom_id res chain seq x y z
N ILE A 1 -6.01 1.86 -20.31
CA ILE A 1 -6.43 2.44 -19.03
C ILE A 1 -5.50 3.60 -18.71
N PRO A 2 -6.04 4.82 -18.45
CA PRO A 2 -5.22 5.96 -18.04
C PRO A 2 -4.42 5.68 -16.78
N ALA A 3 -3.30 6.42 -16.60
CA ALA A 3 -2.46 6.25 -15.42
C ALA A 3 -3.22 6.47 -14.12
N ILE A 4 -4.11 7.48 -14.08
CA ILE A 4 -4.91 7.73 -12.87
C ILE A 4 -5.81 6.54 -12.54
N GLY A 5 -6.35 5.86 -13.55
CA GLY A 5 -7.15 4.66 -13.33
C GLY A 5 -6.33 3.52 -12.73
N ARG A 6 -5.08 3.38 -13.17
CA ARG A 6 -4.16 2.38 -12.61
C ARG A 6 -3.83 2.70 -11.15
N LEU A 7 -3.64 3.99 -10.84
CA LEU A 7 -3.39 4.41 -9.47
C LEU A 7 -4.60 4.12 -8.59
N ILE A 8 -5.81 4.45 -9.06
CA ILE A 8 -7.04 4.15 -8.33
C ILE A 8 -7.16 2.65 -8.06
N PHE A 9 -6.89 1.82 -9.07
CA PHE A 9 -6.92 0.38 -8.91
C PHE A 9 -5.91 -0.10 -7.86
N THR A 10 -4.71 0.47 -7.87
CA THR A 10 -3.68 0.12 -6.89
C THR A 10 -4.14 0.46 -5.48
N LEU A 11 -4.67 1.65 -5.27
CA LEU A 11 -5.15 2.08 -3.96
C LEU A 11 -6.33 1.21 -3.50
N ASP A 12 -7.25 0.90 -4.40
CA ASP A 12 -8.40 0.03 -4.09
C ASP A 12 -7.96 -1.38 -3.73
N SER A 13 -6.85 -1.87 -4.32
CA SER A 13 -6.30 -3.19 -3.99
C SER A 13 -5.87 -3.27 -2.54
N PHE A 14 -5.26 -2.20 -2.01
CA PHE A 14 -4.91 -2.15 -0.58
C PHE A 14 -6.15 -2.20 0.31
N ILE A 15 -7.19 -1.47 -0.07
CA ILE A 15 -8.44 -1.43 0.71
C ILE A 15 -9.10 -2.81 0.70
N GLU A 16 -9.14 -3.47 -0.46
CA GLU A 16 -9.68 -4.82 -0.58
C GLU A 16 -8.90 -5.81 0.27
N MET A 17 -7.57 -5.70 0.27
CA MET A 17 -6.72 -6.54 1.11
C MET A 17 -7.05 -6.35 2.59
N TYR A 18 -7.25 -5.12 3.03
CA TYR A 18 -7.67 -4.86 4.40
C TYR A 18 -9.01 -5.51 4.71
N GLN A 19 -9.99 -5.38 3.80
CA GLN A 19 -11.33 -5.92 4.02
C GLN A 19 -11.37 -7.45 4.08
N THR A 20 -10.54 -8.11 3.28
CA THR A 20 -10.62 -9.56 3.08
C THR A 20 -9.54 -10.35 3.79
N HIS A 21 -8.43 -9.70 4.18
CA HIS A 21 -7.25 -10.39 4.68
C HIS A 21 -6.70 -9.77 5.97
N LYS A 22 -7.57 -9.32 6.88
CA LYS A 22 -7.14 -8.71 8.14
C LYS A 22 -6.24 -9.63 8.96
N ALA A 23 -6.59 -10.92 9.03
CA ALA A 23 -5.79 -11.88 9.78
C ALA A 23 -4.38 -12.03 9.18
N LEU A 24 -4.30 -12.05 7.84
CA LEU A 24 -3.01 -12.14 7.15
C LEU A 24 -2.15 -10.90 7.41
N LEU A 25 -2.76 -9.72 7.41
CA LEU A 25 -2.05 -8.47 7.72
C LEU A 25 -1.48 -8.49 9.13
N ARG A 26 -2.24 -8.99 10.11
CA ARG A 26 -1.76 -9.14 11.48
C ARG A 26 -0.62 -10.15 11.55
N TYR A 27 -0.75 -11.26 10.83
CA TYR A 27 0.26 -12.30 10.80
C TYR A 27 1.56 -11.80 10.18
N ASN A 28 1.46 -11.09 9.05
CA ASN A 28 2.64 -10.55 8.36
C ASN A 28 3.40 -9.56 9.22
N ASP A 29 2.69 -8.72 9.96
CA ASP A 29 3.34 -7.77 10.87
C ASP A 29 4.11 -8.51 11.95
N ASN A 30 3.47 -9.50 12.57
CA ASN A 30 4.11 -10.31 13.60
C ASN A 30 5.29 -11.11 13.05
N PHE A 31 5.14 -11.64 11.84
CA PHE A 31 6.20 -12.42 11.19
C PHE A 31 7.40 -11.55 10.88
N ASN A 32 7.17 -10.35 10.34
CA ASN A 32 8.26 -9.41 10.05
C ASN A 32 9.00 -9.01 11.31
N HIS A 33 8.27 -8.80 12.39
CA HIS A 33 8.87 -8.48 13.68
C HIS A 33 9.73 -9.63 14.18
N TYR A 34 9.21 -10.86 14.09
CA TYR A 34 9.93 -12.06 14.49
C TYR A 34 11.21 -12.24 13.68
N VAL A 35 11.14 -12.11 12.36
CA VAL A 35 12.30 -12.26 11.47
C VAL A 35 13.36 -11.21 11.81
N SER A 36 12.94 -9.97 12.03
CA SER A 36 13.83 -8.88 12.36
C SER A 36 14.61 -9.15 13.67
N HIS A 37 13.96 -9.80 14.65
CA HIS A 37 14.59 -10.07 15.93
C HIS A 37 15.37 -11.38 15.97
N SER A 38 14.99 -12.37 15.16
CA SER A 38 15.61 -13.69 15.18
C SER A 38 16.81 -13.82 14.25
N GLY A 39 16.99 -12.88 13.33
CA GLY A 39 18.05 -12.93 12.34
C GLY A 39 17.81 -13.91 11.20
N ARG A 40 16.62 -14.49 11.12
CA ARG A 40 16.28 -15.45 10.07
C ARG A 40 15.81 -14.72 8.83
N LYS A 41 16.74 -14.10 8.11
CA LYS A 41 16.43 -13.31 6.92
C LYS A 41 16.25 -14.15 5.65
N ASP A 42 16.50 -15.44 5.73
CA ASP A 42 16.44 -16.34 4.58
C ASP A 42 15.05 -16.91 4.32
N LEU A 43 14.10 -16.70 5.24
CA LEU A 43 12.75 -17.27 5.12
C LEU A 43 11.95 -16.54 4.04
N GLN A 44 11.64 -17.25 2.95
CA GLN A 44 10.75 -16.77 1.88
C GLN A 44 11.19 -15.47 1.20
N MET A 45 12.48 -15.15 1.27
CA MET A 45 12.99 -13.91 0.70
C MET A 45 12.87 -13.90 -0.83
N ASP A 46 12.98 -15.05 -1.48
CA ASP A 46 12.89 -15.12 -2.93
C ASP A 46 11.48 -14.73 -3.41
N GLU A 47 10.45 -15.27 -2.77
CA GLU A 47 9.07 -14.93 -3.12
C GLU A 47 8.77 -13.46 -2.85
N PHE A 48 9.25 -12.95 -1.72
CA PHE A 48 9.10 -11.55 -1.37
C PHE A 48 9.78 -10.66 -2.40
N ASN A 49 11.01 -11.00 -2.79
CA ASN A 49 11.76 -10.22 -3.78
C ASN A 49 11.08 -10.23 -5.14
N GLN A 50 10.51 -11.38 -5.55
CA GLN A 50 9.78 -11.47 -6.81
C GLN A 50 8.52 -10.60 -6.79
N ALA A 51 7.78 -10.63 -5.69
CA ALA A 51 6.58 -9.80 -5.54
C ALA A 51 6.93 -8.32 -5.55
N LEU A 52 8.01 -7.95 -4.87
CA LEU A 52 8.49 -6.56 -4.84
C LEU A 52 8.92 -6.10 -6.23
N PHE A 53 9.64 -6.94 -6.95
CA PHE A 53 10.09 -6.63 -8.32
C PHE A 53 8.88 -6.41 -9.24
N SER A 54 7.87 -7.28 -9.15
CA SER A 54 6.66 -7.18 -9.96
C SER A 54 5.88 -5.89 -9.64
N ALA A 55 5.78 -5.54 -8.37
CA ALA A 55 5.13 -4.30 -7.93
C ALA A 55 5.88 -3.08 -8.44
N ASN A 56 7.22 -3.10 -8.35
CA ASN A 56 8.05 -2.01 -8.85
C ASN A 56 7.88 -1.81 -10.34
N THR A 57 7.83 -2.91 -11.12
CA THR A 57 7.66 -2.85 -12.55
C THR A 57 6.32 -2.23 -12.92
N ARG A 58 5.24 -2.65 -12.27
CA ARG A 58 3.91 -2.11 -12.52
C ARG A 58 3.82 -0.64 -12.15
N PHE A 59 4.46 -0.26 -11.05
CA PHE A 59 4.46 1.14 -10.62
C PHE A 59 5.24 2.01 -11.59
N HIS A 60 6.38 1.49 -12.09
CA HIS A 60 7.16 2.19 -13.11
C HIS A 60 6.33 2.45 -14.36
N MET A 61 5.62 1.44 -14.84
CA MET A 61 4.78 1.58 -16.02
C MET A 61 3.68 2.63 -15.81
N MET A 62 3.08 2.65 -14.63
CA MET A 62 2.07 3.64 -14.28
C MET A 62 2.66 5.05 -14.26
N TYR A 63 3.82 5.21 -13.64
CA TYR A 63 4.50 6.50 -13.51
C TYR A 63 4.86 7.07 -14.91
N GLU A 64 5.42 6.21 -15.77
CA GLU A 64 5.75 6.61 -17.14
C GLU A 64 4.49 6.93 -17.94
N LYS A 65 3.41 6.16 -17.75
CA LYS A 65 2.13 6.42 -18.41
C LYS A 65 1.57 7.78 -18.00
N ALA A 66 1.72 8.17 -16.75
CA ALA A 66 1.26 9.46 -16.26
C ALA A 66 1.99 10.62 -16.94
N LYS A 67 3.28 10.46 -17.23
CA LYS A 67 4.03 11.47 -17.99
C LYS A 67 3.48 11.64 -19.40
N GLU A 68 3.01 10.54 -19.99
CA GLU A 68 2.47 10.52 -21.34
C GLU A 68 1.06 11.05 -21.40
N ASP A 69 0.14 10.52 -20.57
CA ASP A 69 -1.29 10.86 -20.66
C ASP A 69 -1.69 12.02 -19.73
N LYS A 70 -0.83 12.41 -18.80
CA LYS A 70 -1.02 13.57 -17.91
C LYS A 70 -2.31 13.50 -17.08
N THR A 71 -2.78 12.29 -16.78
CA THR A 71 -4.00 12.12 -15.98
C THR A 71 -3.73 12.36 -14.48
N PHE A 72 -2.48 12.26 -14.05
CA PHE A 72 -2.07 12.75 -12.75
C PHE A 72 -0.62 13.24 -12.83
N LYS A 73 -0.20 14.00 -11.85
CA LYS A 73 1.16 14.54 -11.78
C LYS A 73 1.66 14.53 -10.35
N THR A 74 2.98 14.44 -10.20
CA THR A 74 3.65 14.55 -8.91
C THR A 74 5.05 15.12 -9.15
N ASP A 75 5.53 15.90 -8.20
CA ASP A 75 6.90 16.40 -8.22
C ASP A 75 7.87 15.44 -7.52
N MET A 76 7.37 14.36 -6.97
CA MET A 76 8.23 13.30 -6.42
C MET A 76 8.88 12.51 -7.54
N ALA A 77 10.13 12.08 -7.32
CA ALA A 77 10.74 11.07 -8.19
C ALA A 77 9.95 9.76 -8.10
N GLU A 78 10.08 8.92 -9.12
CA GLU A 78 9.33 7.66 -9.20
C GLU A 78 9.49 6.81 -7.95
N GLU A 79 10.73 6.60 -7.50
CA GLU A 79 10.99 5.76 -6.33
C GLU A 79 10.37 6.34 -5.07
N GLU A 80 10.48 7.65 -4.88
CA GLU A 80 9.88 8.32 -3.73
C GLU A 80 8.37 8.21 -3.75
N PHE A 81 7.75 8.44 -4.92
CA PHE A 81 6.29 8.36 -5.06
C PHE A 81 5.79 6.96 -4.75
N MET A 82 6.48 5.94 -5.27
CA MET A 82 6.13 4.55 -5.00
C MET A 82 6.24 4.24 -3.50
N ARG A 83 7.36 4.61 -2.88
CA ARG A 83 7.59 4.30 -1.47
C ARG A 83 6.59 4.99 -0.57
N VAL A 84 6.34 6.28 -0.79
CA VAL A 84 5.37 7.02 0.02
C VAL A 84 3.99 6.41 -0.12
N THR A 85 3.56 6.11 -1.34
CA THR A 85 2.23 5.55 -1.59
C THR A 85 2.08 4.17 -0.94
N VAL A 86 3.04 3.28 -1.20
CA VAL A 86 2.96 1.90 -0.69
C VAL A 86 3.09 1.88 0.83
N HIS A 87 4.06 2.61 1.38
CA HIS A 87 4.27 2.60 2.83
C HIS A 87 3.08 3.20 3.56
N THR A 88 2.50 4.28 3.04
CA THR A 88 1.33 4.91 3.65
C THR A 88 0.14 3.95 3.67
N MET A 89 -0.16 3.33 2.53
CA MET A 89 -1.30 2.42 2.44
C MET A 89 -1.09 1.15 3.25
N MET A 90 0.11 0.54 3.17
CA MET A 90 0.41 -0.68 3.93
C MET A 90 0.41 -0.43 5.43
N THR A 91 1.00 0.67 5.87
CA THR A 91 1.04 1.00 7.29
C THR A 91 -0.36 1.23 7.82
N ALA A 92 -1.19 1.96 7.07
CA ALA A 92 -2.58 2.20 7.49
C ALA A 92 -3.36 0.89 7.55
N CYS A 93 -3.26 0.04 6.53
CA CYS A 93 -3.97 -1.23 6.49
C CYS A 93 -3.54 -2.14 7.65
N ALA A 94 -2.24 -2.24 7.92
CA ALA A 94 -1.72 -3.06 9.00
C ALA A 94 -2.15 -2.52 10.37
N TYR A 95 -2.10 -1.21 10.54
CA TYR A 95 -2.50 -0.56 11.78
C TYR A 95 -3.97 -0.81 12.08
N TYR A 96 -4.82 -0.61 11.09
CA TYR A 96 -6.27 -0.83 11.26
C TYR A 96 -6.59 -2.31 11.47
N ALA A 97 -5.88 -3.21 10.78
CA ALA A 97 -6.08 -4.65 10.96
C ALA A 97 -5.63 -5.13 12.33
N GLY A 98 -4.63 -4.45 12.93
CA GLY A 98 -4.10 -4.81 14.24
C GLY A 98 -5.07 -4.64 15.39
N GLY A 99 -6.04 -3.74 15.25
CA GLY A 99 -7.08 -3.56 16.25
C GLY A 99 -6.65 -2.82 17.52
N PHE A 100 -5.42 -2.31 17.57
CA PHE A 100 -4.90 -1.58 18.73
C PHE A 100 -4.93 -0.08 18.49
N ILE A 101 -6.08 0.43 18.05
CA ILE A 101 -6.23 1.82 17.68
C ILE A 101 -6.83 2.56 18.86
N TRP A 102 -6.16 3.64 19.27
CA TRP A 102 -6.60 4.43 20.40
C TRP A 102 -8.01 4.97 20.16
N GLY A 103 -8.90 4.78 21.14
CA GLY A 103 -10.29 5.24 21.06
C GLY A 103 -11.19 4.36 20.20
N SER A 104 -10.71 3.25 19.68
CA SER A 104 -11.51 2.38 18.83
C SER A 104 -12.33 1.39 19.64
N LYS A 105 -13.39 0.88 19.01
CA LYS A 105 -14.16 -0.25 19.52
C LYS A 105 -13.61 -1.54 18.94
N VAL A 106 -13.86 -2.66 19.64
CA VAL A 106 -13.47 -3.99 19.14
C VAL A 106 -14.22 -4.25 17.83
N ASP A 107 -13.48 -4.74 16.83
CA ASP A 107 -14.03 -5.12 15.52
C ASP A 107 -14.62 -3.96 14.71
N GLU A 108 -14.18 -2.74 14.98
CA GLU A 108 -14.59 -1.60 14.16
C GLU A 108 -14.03 -1.71 12.75
N ASP A 109 -14.85 -1.32 11.76
CA ASP A 109 -14.45 -1.32 10.35
C ASP A 109 -13.88 0.03 9.98
N TYR A 110 -12.59 0.05 9.57
CA TYR A 110 -11.89 1.27 9.20
C TYR A 110 -11.84 1.50 7.69
N THR A 111 -12.64 0.77 6.92
CA THR A 111 -12.76 1.00 5.48
C THR A 111 -13.05 2.46 5.14
N PRO A 112 -13.97 3.17 5.84
CA PRO A 112 -14.23 4.58 5.51
C PRO A 112 -12.99 5.46 5.65
N GLU A 113 -12.13 5.23 6.64
CA GLU A 113 -10.89 6.00 6.80
C GLU A 113 -9.90 5.69 5.70
N LEU A 114 -9.79 4.44 5.26
CA LEU A 114 -8.93 4.07 4.14
C LEU A 114 -9.41 4.72 2.84
N ILE A 115 -10.71 4.82 2.65
CA ILE A 115 -11.27 5.51 1.49
C ILE A 115 -10.90 7.00 1.52
N LYS A 116 -10.94 7.61 2.70
CA LYS A 116 -10.51 9.02 2.83
C LYS A 116 -9.03 9.19 2.55
N LEU A 117 -8.20 8.26 3.00
CA LEU A 117 -6.77 8.30 2.69
C LEU A 117 -6.53 8.20 1.19
N LYS A 118 -7.24 7.30 0.52
CA LYS A 118 -7.22 7.20 -0.95
C LYS A 118 -7.58 8.54 -1.59
N GLU A 119 -8.66 9.17 -1.13
CA GLU A 119 -9.09 10.46 -1.66
C GLU A 119 -8.04 11.55 -1.48
N MET A 120 -7.35 11.56 -0.34
CA MET A 120 -6.27 12.51 -0.08
C MET A 120 -5.10 12.32 -1.04
N ILE A 121 -4.72 11.06 -1.30
CA ILE A 121 -3.64 10.76 -2.25
C ILE A 121 -4.05 11.21 -3.65
N LEU A 122 -5.29 10.91 -4.07
CA LEU A 122 -5.78 11.30 -5.39
C LEU A 122 -5.87 12.81 -5.54
N ALA A 123 -6.28 13.53 -4.49
CA ALA A 123 -6.33 14.99 -4.49
C ALA A 123 -4.93 15.59 -4.68
N TYR A 124 -3.93 14.99 -4.03
CA TYR A 124 -2.55 15.45 -4.16
C TYR A 124 -2.07 15.35 -5.62
N VAL A 125 -2.30 14.21 -6.27
CA VAL A 125 -1.76 14.00 -7.62
C VAL A 125 -2.55 14.72 -8.70
N LYS A 126 -3.76 15.16 -8.38
CA LYS A 126 -4.59 15.94 -9.33
C LYS A 126 -4.43 17.44 -9.20
N SER A 127 -3.80 17.89 -8.13
CA SER A 127 -3.68 19.32 -7.86
C SER A 127 -2.62 20.02 -8.72
#